data_499916abfbcf10bc5461d477f0cbd65d
#
_entry.id   499916abfbcf10bc5461d477f0cbd65d
#
_cell.length_a   1.000
_cell.length_b   1.000
_cell.length_c   1.000
_cell.angle_alpha   90.00
_cell.angle_beta   90.00
_cell.angle_gamma   90.00
#
_symmetry.space_group_name_H-M   'P 1'
#
loop_
_entity.id
_entity.type
_entity.pdbx_description
1 polymer ?
#
loop_
_entity_poly.entity_id
_entity_poly.type
_entity_poly.pdbx_seq_one_letter_code
_entity_poly.pdbx_strand_id
1 'polypeptide(L)'
;MSREFNSTSSTASISAVTPVADVKGQLAHPEHIAHSERLERKLYQVRENVWCMVGNGLSNQSFVEGPEGLICIDTGECVEEMQSALDEVRKFTQAPVVACIYTHFHYVNGTTALFSELPEGLSAESLPIYGHQGIKGNIARYGGEVGPRITRGLVSQFAISMPTEEVDGCV
;
A
#
# COMPACT_ATOMS: atom_id res chain seq x y z
N MET A 1 -24.22 -41.66 -19.13
CA MET A 1 -23.59 -41.72 -17.80
C MET A 1 -23.58 -40.31 -17.23
N SER A 2 -24.63 -39.97 -16.48
CA SER A 2 -24.77 -38.71 -15.77
C SER A 2 -24.02 -38.81 -14.44
N ARG A 3 -23.02 -37.94 -14.22
CA ARG A 3 -22.35 -37.80 -12.94
C ARG A 3 -23.22 -36.91 -12.04
N GLU A 4 -23.80 -37.51 -11.00
CA GLU A 4 -24.41 -36.76 -9.90
C GLU A 4 -23.35 -36.05 -9.11
N PHE A 5 -23.41 -34.72 -9.03
CA PHE A 5 -22.65 -33.92 -8.11
C PHE A 5 -23.29 -33.98 -6.72
N ASN A 6 -22.73 -34.79 -5.84
CA ASN A 6 -23.10 -34.79 -4.42
C ASN A 6 -22.52 -33.50 -3.77
N SER A 7 -23.35 -32.47 -3.63
CA SER A 7 -23.04 -31.32 -2.82
C SER A 7 -23.29 -31.64 -1.33
N THR A 8 -22.31 -32.15 -0.64
CA THR A 8 -22.29 -32.09 0.82
C THR A 8 -22.00 -30.67 1.22
N SER A 9 -23.02 -29.84 1.39
CA SER A 9 -22.87 -28.55 2.07
C SER A 9 -22.61 -28.82 3.54
N SER A 10 -21.32 -28.81 3.93
CA SER A 10 -20.92 -28.66 5.31
C SER A 10 -21.28 -27.22 5.71
N THR A 11 -22.47 -27.02 6.28
CA THR A 11 -22.76 -25.83 7.06
C THR A 11 -21.94 -25.92 8.34
N ALA A 12 -20.66 -25.50 8.27
CA ALA A 12 -19.93 -25.18 9.48
C ALA A 12 -20.77 -24.10 10.19
N SER A 13 -21.27 -24.41 11.38
CA SER A 13 -21.93 -23.42 12.23
C SER A 13 -20.90 -22.35 12.54
N ILE A 14 -21.02 -21.20 11.90
CA ILE A 14 -20.26 -20.01 12.29
C ILE A 14 -20.77 -19.69 13.69
N SER A 15 -19.98 -20.02 14.70
CA SER A 15 -20.26 -19.63 16.07
C SER A 15 -20.37 -18.09 16.07
N ALA A 16 -21.49 -17.57 16.53
CA ALA A 16 -21.70 -16.13 16.60
C ALA A 16 -20.64 -15.54 17.51
N VAL A 17 -19.66 -14.85 16.90
CA VAL A 17 -18.62 -14.13 17.66
C VAL A 17 -19.23 -12.83 18.17
N THR A 18 -19.09 -12.57 19.46
CA THR A 18 -19.55 -11.30 20.06
C THR A 18 -18.64 -10.16 19.55
N PRO A 19 -19.20 -9.13 18.89
CA PRO A 19 -18.43 -7.96 18.49
C PRO A 19 -17.85 -7.25 19.70
N VAL A 20 -16.68 -6.67 19.56
CA VAL A 20 -16.04 -5.81 20.57
C VAL A 20 -15.85 -4.40 20.03
N ALA A 21 -15.83 -3.41 20.88
CA ALA A 21 -15.57 -2.04 20.48
C ALA A 21 -14.06 -1.81 20.32
N ASP A 22 -13.68 -1.12 19.24
CA ASP A 22 -12.34 -0.59 19.05
C ASP A 22 -12.10 0.67 19.91
N VAL A 23 -10.94 1.31 19.76
CA VAL A 23 -10.55 2.53 20.48
C VAL A 23 -11.44 3.74 20.15
N LYS A 24 -12.15 3.69 19.01
CA LYS A 24 -13.11 4.72 18.55
C LYS A 24 -14.56 4.37 18.93
N GLY A 25 -14.79 3.24 19.62
CA GLY A 25 -16.12 2.75 19.98
C GLY A 25 -16.87 2.04 18.84
N GLN A 26 -16.21 1.71 17.72
CA GLN A 26 -16.80 1.00 16.60
C GLN A 26 -16.79 -0.50 16.88
N LEU A 27 -17.95 -1.16 16.66
CA LEU A 27 -18.09 -2.59 16.88
C LEU A 27 -17.48 -3.38 15.70
N ALA A 28 -16.52 -4.24 16.00
CA ALA A 28 -15.87 -5.09 15.03
C ALA A 28 -15.64 -6.51 15.57
N HIS A 29 -15.34 -7.44 14.67
CA HIS A 29 -14.91 -8.77 15.07
C HIS A 29 -13.59 -8.68 15.83
N PRO A 30 -13.37 -9.39 16.96
CA PRO A 30 -12.15 -9.30 17.75
C PRO A 30 -10.87 -9.54 16.95
N GLU A 31 -10.91 -10.49 15.99
CA GLU A 31 -9.76 -10.76 15.12
C GLU A 31 -9.43 -9.61 14.16
N HIS A 32 -10.42 -8.79 13.76
CA HIS A 32 -10.16 -7.60 12.93
C HIS A 32 -9.43 -6.52 13.74
N ILE A 33 -9.82 -6.34 15.00
CA ILE A 33 -9.13 -5.40 15.90
C ILE A 33 -7.69 -5.85 16.11
N ALA A 34 -7.48 -7.12 16.46
CA ALA A 34 -6.14 -7.68 16.62
C ALA A 34 -5.30 -7.65 15.32
N HIS A 35 -5.95 -7.75 14.15
CA HIS A 35 -5.28 -7.59 12.86
C HIS A 35 -4.84 -6.15 12.62
N SER A 36 -5.71 -5.18 12.90
CA SER A 36 -5.39 -3.75 12.77
C SER A 36 -4.24 -3.33 13.68
N GLU A 37 -4.17 -3.85 14.90
CA GLU A 37 -3.04 -3.61 15.80
C GLU A 37 -1.71 -4.12 15.22
N ARG A 38 -1.72 -5.25 14.49
CA ARG A 38 -0.53 -5.79 13.81
C ARG A 38 -0.10 -4.98 12.59
N LEU A 39 -0.99 -4.16 12.04
CA LEU A 39 -0.73 -3.25 10.92
C LEU A 39 -0.41 -1.83 11.41
N GLU A 40 0.08 -1.67 12.63
CA GLU A 40 0.52 -0.37 13.15
C GLU A 40 1.48 0.30 12.17
N ARG A 41 1.24 1.58 11.91
CA ARG A 41 2.10 2.40 11.05
C ARG A 41 3.51 2.49 11.61
N LYS A 42 4.47 1.86 10.92
CA LYS A 42 5.87 1.78 11.37
C LYS A 42 6.83 1.52 10.23
N LEU A 43 7.99 2.16 10.28
CA LEU A 43 9.14 1.82 9.45
C LEU A 43 9.94 0.69 10.12
N TYR A 44 10.05 -0.43 9.44
CA TYR A 44 10.86 -1.57 9.86
C TYR A 44 12.21 -1.57 9.15
N GLN A 45 13.30 -1.64 9.89
CA GLN A 45 14.58 -2.00 9.31
C GLN A 45 14.64 -3.52 9.15
N VAL A 46 14.49 -3.98 7.91
CA VAL A 46 14.44 -5.41 7.56
C VAL A 46 15.84 -6.02 7.54
N ARG A 47 16.80 -5.24 7.06
CA ARG A 47 18.25 -5.54 7.05
C ARG A 47 19.03 -4.24 7.14
N GLU A 48 20.35 -4.33 7.24
CA GLU A 48 21.21 -3.20 7.02
C GLU A 48 20.90 -2.57 5.64
N ASN A 49 20.69 -1.26 5.62
CA ASN A 49 20.37 -0.47 4.43
C ASN A 49 19.06 -0.89 3.70
N VAL A 50 18.15 -1.60 4.37
CA VAL A 50 16.84 -2.00 3.81
C VAL A 50 15.74 -1.72 4.82
N TRP A 51 14.77 -0.90 4.41
CA TRP A 51 13.62 -0.52 5.24
C TRP A 51 12.31 -0.80 4.52
N CYS A 52 11.26 -1.01 5.30
CA CYS A 52 9.90 -1.19 4.80
C CYS A 52 8.92 -0.42 5.69
N MET A 53 8.19 0.52 5.10
CA MET A 53 7.11 1.23 5.75
C MET A 53 5.84 0.38 5.66
N VAL A 54 5.27 0.06 6.82
CA VAL A 54 4.07 -0.79 6.94
C VAL A 54 2.97 0.01 7.62
N GLY A 55 1.71 -0.21 7.25
CA GLY A 55 0.55 0.42 7.87
C GLY A 55 0.40 1.91 7.56
N ASN A 56 1.08 2.42 6.54
CA ASN A 56 1.03 3.81 6.10
C ASN A 56 -0.11 4.06 5.09
N GLY A 57 -0.58 3.03 4.45
CA GLY A 57 -1.67 2.97 3.48
C GLY A 57 -1.99 1.52 3.15
N LEU A 58 -2.60 1.26 2.00
CA LEU A 58 -2.88 -0.11 1.54
C LEU A 58 -1.62 -0.84 1.08
N SER A 59 -0.59 -0.11 0.67
CA SER A 59 0.69 -0.67 0.24
C SER A 59 1.79 -0.46 1.26
N ASN A 60 2.84 -1.25 1.13
CA ASN A 60 4.10 -1.01 1.81
C ASN A 60 5.04 -0.28 0.86
N GLN A 61 5.74 0.75 1.33
CA GLN A 61 6.82 1.39 0.63
C GLN A 61 8.14 0.81 1.14
N SER A 62 8.98 0.29 0.22
CA SER A 62 10.27 -0.28 0.60
C SER A 62 11.42 0.56 0.07
N PHE A 63 12.49 0.62 0.84
CA PHE A 63 13.68 1.42 0.56
C PHE A 63 14.92 0.56 0.65
N VAL A 64 15.80 0.68 -0.34
CA VAL A 64 17.08 -0.02 -0.38
C VAL A 64 18.17 1.01 -0.67
N GLU A 65 19.09 1.21 0.27
CA GLU A 65 20.24 2.08 0.08
C GLU A 65 21.40 1.29 -0.54
N GLY A 66 21.85 1.74 -1.68
CA GLY A 66 23.04 1.27 -2.37
C GLY A 66 24.16 2.30 -2.37
N PRO A 67 25.30 1.99 -2.99
CA PRO A 67 26.45 2.90 -3.03
C PRO A 67 26.16 4.26 -3.71
N GLU A 68 25.20 4.30 -4.62
CA GLU A 68 24.84 5.50 -5.39
C GLU A 68 23.70 6.31 -4.76
N GLY A 69 22.91 5.71 -3.87
CA GLY A 69 21.76 6.33 -3.24
C GLY A 69 20.63 5.36 -2.91
N LEU A 70 19.46 5.92 -2.69
CA LEU A 70 18.26 5.23 -2.23
C LEU A 70 17.40 4.79 -3.43
N ILE A 71 17.04 3.53 -3.48
CA ILE A 71 16.07 2.96 -4.41
C ILE A 71 14.74 2.85 -3.66
N CYS A 72 13.68 3.42 -4.23
CA CYS A 72 12.32 3.33 -3.70
C CYS A 72 11.54 2.25 -4.46
N ILE A 73 10.84 1.37 -3.76
CA ILE A 73 10.02 0.30 -4.33
C ILE A 73 8.58 0.52 -3.92
N ASP A 74 7.72 0.79 -4.90
CA ASP A 74 6.36 1.29 -4.79
C ASP A 74 6.27 2.64 -4.06
N THR A 75 5.30 3.45 -4.43
CA THR A 75 5.18 4.84 -3.94
C THR A 75 3.83 5.14 -3.29
N GLY A 76 3.03 4.09 -3.05
CA GLY A 76 1.74 4.28 -2.41
C GLY A 76 0.64 4.77 -3.36
N GLU A 77 -0.51 5.08 -2.77
CA GLU A 77 -1.71 5.50 -3.49
C GLU A 77 -1.77 7.01 -3.72
N CYS A 78 -1.02 7.80 -2.93
CA CYS A 78 -0.96 9.26 -3.05
C CYS A 78 0.40 9.84 -2.64
N VAL A 79 0.58 11.11 -2.92
CA VAL A 79 1.83 11.87 -2.64
C VAL A 79 2.10 11.95 -1.15
N GLU A 80 1.06 12.18 -0.35
CA GLU A 80 1.12 12.30 1.10
C GLU A 80 1.58 11.02 1.77
N GLU A 81 1.11 9.87 1.27
CA GLU A 81 1.53 8.55 1.73
C GLU A 81 3.03 8.36 1.50
N MET A 82 3.51 8.65 0.29
CA MET A 82 4.94 8.53 -0.02
C MET A 82 5.79 9.53 0.75
N GLN A 83 5.35 10.79 0.88
CA GLN A 83 6.05 11.78 1.67
C GLN A 83 6.19 11.34 3.12
N SER A 84 5.11 10.82 3.70
CA SER A 84 5.12 10.27 5.07
C SER A 84 6.12 9.11 5.24
N ALA A 85 6.26 8.24 4.22
CA ALA A 85 7.24 7.16 4.24
C ALA A 85 8.68 7.69 4.10
N LEU A 86 8.90 8.72 3.27
CA LEU A 86 10.19 9.41 3.13
C LEU A 86 10.60 10.06 4.46
N ASP A 87 9.69 10.78 5.13
CA ASP A 87 9.97 11.43 6.41
C ASP A 87 10.45 10.41 7.46
N GLU A 88 9.90 9.19 7.44
CA GLU A 88 10.33 8.13 8.34
C GLU A 88 11.73 7.58 7.95
N VAL A 89 11.97 7.28 6.67
CA VAL A 89 13.28 6.73 6.26
C VAL A 89 14.40 7.76 6.39
N ARG A 90 14.11 9.06 6.29
CA ARG A 90 15.07 10.14 6.49
C ARG A 90 15.63 10.23 7.91
N LYS A 91 15.03 9.56 8.87
CA LYS A 91 15.61 9.40 10.23
C LYS A 91 16.82 8.45 10.24
N PHE A 92 17.01 7.66 9.19
CA PHE A 92 18.05 6.63 9.08
C PHE A 92 19.09 6.92 7.98
N THR A 93 18.67 7.53 6.88
CA THR A 93 19.57 7.84 5.76
C THR A 93 19.28 9.20 5.15
N GLN A 94 20.34 9.86 4.65
CA GLN A 94 20.27 11.09 3.86
C GLN A 94 20.66 10.86 2.40
N ALA A 95 20.80 9.59 1.98
CA ALA A 95 21.15 9.24 0.61
C ALA A 95 20.07 9.73 -0.38
N PRO A 96 20.46 10.42 -1.47
CA PRO A 96 19.49 10.92 -2.46
C PRO A 96 18.75 9.75 -3.14
N VAL A 97 17.53 10.00 -3.60
CA VAL A 97 16.78 9.01 -4.39
C VAL A 97 17.36 8.91 -5.79
N VAL A 98 17.78 7.70 -6.18
CA VAL A 98 18.43 7.45 -7.48
C VAL A 98 17.61 6.56 -8.42
N ALA A 99 16.62 5.87 -7.92
CA ALA A 99 15.70 5.05 -8.74
C ALA A 99 14.38 4.79 -8.04
N CYS A 100 13.34 4.53 -8.84
CA CYS A 100 12.06 4.02 -8.38
C CYS A 100 11.71 2.73 -9.14
N ILE A 101 11.16 1.74 -8.44
CA ILE A 101 10.72 0.47 -9.00
C ILE A 101 9.25 0.27 -8.65
N TYR A 102 8.40 -0.02 -9.63
CA TYR A 102 7.03 -0.40 -9.42
C TYR A 102 6.86 -1.91 -9.51
N THR A 103 6.33 -2.52 -8.45
CA THR A 103 5.97 -3.94 -8.47
C THR A 103 4.77 -4.18 -9.38
N HIS A 104 3.82 -3.25 -9.36
CA HIS A 104 2.62 -3.27 -10.21
C HIS A 104 1.98 -1.87 -10.28
N PHE A 105 0.82 -1.75 -10.91
CA PHE A 105 0.23 -0.46 -11.28
C PHE A 105 -0.55 0.26 -10.18
N HIS A 106 -0.89 -0.37 -9.07
CA HIS A 106 -1.73 0.26 -8.05
C HIS A 106 -0.99 1.35 -7.24
N TYR A 107 0.27 1.12 -6.90
CA TYR A 107 1.00 1.93 -5.94
C TYR A 107 2.09 2.80 -6.59
N VAL A 108 1.65 3.63 -7.53
CA VAL A 108 2.53 4.49 -8.35
C VAL A 108 2.23 5.98 -8.20
N ASN A 109 1.14 6.34 -7.50
CA ASN A 109 0.63 7.71 -7.49
C ASN A 109 1.44 8.66 -6.60
N GLY A 110 2.19 8.14 -5.63
CA GLY A 110 3.06 8.94 -4.77
C GLY A 110 4.40 9.35 -5.38
N THR A 111 4.67 8.99 -6.65
CA THR A 111 6.00 9.17 -7.28
C THR A 111 6.49 10.61 -7.28
N THR A 112 5.61 11.60 -7.37
CA THR A 112 6.02 13.02 -7.36
C THR A 112 6.66 13.45 -6.06
N ALA A 113 6.40 12.77 -4.94
CA ALA A 113 7.10 13.02 -3.68
C ALA A 113 8.62 12.74 -3.78
N LEU A 114 9.05 11.86 -4.70
CA LEU A 114 10.46 11.54 -4.89
C LEU A 114 11.26 12.67 -5.55
N PHE A 115 10.59 13.62 -6.21
CA PHE A 115 11.29 14.63 -7.00
C PHE A 115 12.04 15.66 -6.15
N SER A 116 11.63 15.86 -4.90
CA SER A 116 12.35 16.68 -3.92
C SER A 116 13.57 15.98 -3.31
N GLU A 117 13.71 14.68 -3.54
CA GLU A 117 14.72 13.80 -2.93
C GLU A 117 15.84 13.40 -3.91
N LEU A 118 15.82 13.97 -5.11
CA LEU A 118 16.81 13.67 -6.15
C LEU A 118 18.19 14.26 -5.83
N PRO A 119 19.26 13.70 -6.39
CA PRO A 119 20.58 14.33 -6.36
C PRO A 119 20.55 15.76 -6.89
N GLU A 120 21.41 16.62 -6.35
CA GLU A 120 21.50 18.02 -6.75
C GLU A 120 21.75 18.16 -8.26
N GLY A 121 20.97 19.02 -8.92
CA GLY A 121 21.07 19.28 -10.35
C GLY A 121 20.31 18.31 -11.25
N LEU A 122 19.65 17.31 -10.69
CA LEU A 122 18.74 16.42 -11.45
C LEU A 122 17.30 16.92 -11.42
N SER A 123 16.57 16.63 -12.50
CA SER A 123 15.12 16.94 -12.62
C SER A 123 14.28 15.67 -12.53
N ALA A 124 12.97 15.85 -12.39
CA ALA A 124 12.02 14.74 -12.35
C ALA A 124 12.15 13.77 -13.53
N GLU A 125 12.44 14.31 -14.73
CA GLU A 125 12.63 13.53 -15.96
C GLU A 125 13.89 12.67 -15.92
N SER A 126 14.83 12.97 -15.01
CA SER A 126 16.08 12.23 -14.85
C SER A 126 15.94 11.02 -13.93
N LEU A 127 14.85 10.92 -13.15
CA LEU A 127 14.65 9.80 -12.23
C LEU A 127 14.39 8.51 -13.02
N PRO A 128 15.26 7.50 -12.94
CA PRO A 128 14.99 6.20 -13.52
C PRO A 128 13.81 5.53 -12.83
N ILE A 129 12.77 5.22 -13.59
CA ILE A 129 11.58 4.50 -13.09
C ILE A 129 11.47 3.17 -13.84
N TYR A 130 11.51 2.08 -13.11
CA TYR A 130 11.42 0.73 -13.62
C TYR A 130 10.05 0.13 -13.31
N GLY A 131 9.38 -0.41 -14.33
CA GLY A 131 8.10 -1.06 -14.16
C GLY A 131 7.67 -1.82 -15.42
N HIS A 132 6.63 -2.62 -15.29
CA HIS A 132 6.10 -3.35 -16.45
C HIS A 132 5.47 -2.38 -17.46
N GLN A 133 5.68 -2.61 -18.76
CA GLN A 133 5.16 -1.77 -19.85
C GLN A 133 3.62 -1.58 -19.81
N GLY A 134 2.88 -2.50 -19.23
CA GLY A 134 1.43 -2.47 -19.10
C GLY A 134 0.89 -1.54 -17.99
N ILE A 135 1.75 -0.96 -17.14
CA ILE A 135 1.32 -0.15 -15.98
C ILE A 135 0.41 0.98 -16.42
N LYS A 136 0.84 1.80 -17.39
CA LYS A 136 0.06 2.96 -17.86
C LYS A 136 -1.32 2.57 -18.40
N GLY A 137 -1.41 1.49 -19.17
CA GLY A 137 -2.68 0.99 -19.70
C GLY A 137 -3.61 0.47 -18.59
N ASN A 138 -3.04 -0.21 -17.59
CA ASN A 138 -3.80 -0.72 -16.46
C ASN A 138 -4.32 0.40 -15.55
N ILE A 139 -3.54 1.44 -15.30
CA ILE A 139 -4.00 2.63 -14.55
C ILE A 139 -5.21 3.26 -15.23
N ALA A 140 -5.14 3.51 -16.54
CA ALA A 140 -6.23 4.11 -17.29
C ALA A 140 -7.51 3.25 -17.26
N ARG A 141 -7.36 1.94 -17.40
CA ARG A 141 -8.48 0.98 -17.32
C ARG A 141 -9.08 0.90 -15.91
N TYR A 142 -8.23 0.86 -14.90
CA TYR A 142 -8.66 0.76 -13.50
C TYR A 142 -9.45 2.00 -13.09
N GLY A 143 -8.92 3.20 -13.35
CA GLY A 143 -9.59 4.45 -13.01
C GLY A 143 -10.93 4.67 -13.75
N GLY A 144 -11.00 4.27 -15.04
CA GLY A 144 -12.20 4.48 -15.88
C GLY A 144 -13.28 3.40 -15.72
N GLU A 145 -12.90 2.14 -15.84
CA GLU A 145 -13.88 1.04 -15.99
C GLU A 145 -14.14 0.27 -14.69
N VAL A 146 -13.11 0.05 -13.90
CA VAL A 146 -13.13 -0.93 -12.81
C VAL A 146 -13.31 -0.27 -11.45
N GLY A 147 -12.59 0.81 -11.17
CA GLY A 147 -12.54 1.47 -9.87
C GLY A 147 -13.91 1.77 -9.25
N PRO A 148 -14.83 2.43 -9.96
CA PRO A 148 -16.15 2.76 -9.41
C PRO A 148 -17.00 1.54 -8.97
N ARG A 149 -16.68 0.35 -9.51
CA ARG A 149 -17.41 -0.87 -9.24
C ARG A 149 -16.84 -1.70 -8.10
N ILE A 150 -15.56 -1.54 -7.80
CA ILE A 150 -14.85 -2.40 -6.84
C ILE A 150 -14.57 -1.72 -5.50
N THR A 151 -14.81 -0.42 -5.33
CA THR A 151 -14.52 0.34 -4.11
C THR A 151 -15.06 -0.35 -2.85
N ARG A 152 -16.32 -0.83 -2.86
CA ARG A 152 -16.88 -1.57 -1.73
C ARG A 152 -16.15 -2.89 -1.45
N GLY A 153 -15.72 -3.59 -2.51
CA GLY A 153 -14.98 -4.85 -2.40
C GLY A 153 -13.58 -4.63 -1.79
N LEU A 154 -12.93 -3.53 -2.15
CA LEU A 154 -11.61 -3.18 -1.61
C LEU A 154 -11.63 -2.97 -0.10
N VAL A 155 -12.60 -2.19 0.41
CA VAL A 155 -12.76 -1.98 1.87
C VAL A 155 -12.95 -3.31 2.59
N SER A 156 -13.77 -4.22 2.03
CA SER A 156 -14.00 -5.54 2.62
C SER A 156 -12.79 -6.47 2.51
N GLN A 157 -12.04 -6.37 1.40
CA GLN A 157 -10.88 -7.23 1.12
C GLN A 157 -9.72 -6.95 2.07
N PHE A 158 -9.46 -5.69 2.35
CA PHE A 158 -8.33 -5.29 3.19
C PHE A 158 -8.67 -5.21 4.68
N ALA A 159 -9.96 -5.31 5.04
CA ALA A 159 -10.46 -5.21 6.42
C ALA A 159 -9.93 -3.97 7.19
N ILE A 160 -9.58 -2.92 6.46
CA ILE A 160 -9.07 -1.66 6.97
C ILE A 160 -10.15 -0.61 6.76
N SER A 161 -10.64 -0.02 7.84
CA SER A 161 -11.44 1.21 7.76
C SER A 161 -10.48 2.37 7.56
N MET A 162 -10.26 2.76 6.32
CA MET A 162 -9.53 3.99 6.05
C MET A 162 -10.38 5.19 6.47
N PRO A 163 -9.84 6.16 7.20
CA PRO A 163 -10.54 7.42 7.45
C PRO A 163 -10.91 8.07 6.11
N THR A 164 -12.13 8.55 6.00
CA THR A 164 -12.63 9.23 4.77
C THR A 164 -11.76 10.42 4.37
N GLU A 165 -11.13 11.08 5.33
CA GLU A 165 -10.22 12.20 5.14
C GLU A 165 -8.90 11.83 4.44
N GLU A 166 -8.44 10.58 4.58
CA GLU A 166 -7.25 10.06 3.88
C GLU A 166 -7.58 9.56 2.47
N VAL A 167 -8.83 9.21 2.21
CA VAL A 167 -9.28 8.71 0.90
C VAL A 167 -9.60 9.86 -0.07
N ASP A 168 -10.13 10.97 0.43
CA ASP A 168 -10.53 12.12 -0.40
C ASP A 168 -9.33 12.85 -1.05
N GLY A 169 -8.12 12.69 -0.52
CA GLY A 169 -6.88 13.20 -1.11
C GLY A 169 -6.19 12.26 -2.11
N CYS A 170 -6.60 10.99 -2.17
CA CYS A 170 -5.95 9.94 -2.94
C CYS A 170 -6.74 9.47 -4.18
N VAL A 171 -7.91 10.07 -4.49
CA VAL A 171 -8.80 9.65 -5.60
C VAL A 171 -8.85 10.71 -6.69
#